data_9340552b7bf285fdef7e6020bbd791bb
#
_entry.id   9340552b7bf285fdef7e6020bbd791bb
#
_cell.length_a   1.000
_cell.length_b   1.000
_cell.length_c   1.000
_cell.angle_alpha   90.00
_cell.angle_beta   90.00
_cell.angle_gamma   90.00
#
_symmetry.space_group_name_H-M   'P 1'
#
loop_
_entity.id
_entity.type
_entity.pdbx_description
1 polymer ?
#
loop_
_entity_poly.entity_id
_entity_poly.type
_entity_poly.pdbx_seq_one_letter_code
_entity_poly.pdbx_strand_id
1 'polypeptide(L)'
;RDPKVFWHKPSGKWVMVLNERDGHSIYNSDNLKDWTFESHITGFWECPELFELPVDGNKDNTKWVMYGASGTYMLGAFDGKKFTPESGKYYYSTGSIYAAQTFTNIPESDGRRIQIGWGRISHPGMPFNGMMLFPTELSLRTTKDGIRLFSKPIEELDRLQTSAGKWRALTADKADELLRQYKDASTLRIRTTLKLSHATNAGLNLFGQSLLDYDMNYNRINGVFYSPEDMTSMEITADIILDKTSIEVYIDDGAYSYSMERRPDLKNREGFHFLGNNIEVKEMEVYTFRSIWE
;
A
#
# COMPACT_ATOMS: atom_id res chain seq x y z
N ARG A 1 2.62 17.10 -18.11
CA ARG A 1 1.39 16.30 -17.95
C ARG A 1 1.08 15.98 -16.50
N ASP A 2 -0.09 15.37 -16.25
CA ASP A 2 -0.53 14.87 -14.95
C ASP A 2 -0.61 15.96 -13.86
N PRO A 3 -1.34 17.05 -14.06
CA PRO A 3 -1.44 18.08 -13.05
C PRO A 3 -2.26 17.63 -11.83
N LYS A 4 -1.72 17.86 -10.64
CA LYS A 4 -2.48 17.83 -9.38
C LYS A 4 -2.72 19.27 -8.93
N VAL A 5 -3.97 19.64 -8.75
CA VAL A 5 -4.38 21.00 -8.35
C VAL A 5 -5.15 20.94 -7.03
N PHE A 6 -4.78 21.82 -6.09
CA PHE A 6 -5.46 21.94 -4.81
C PHE A 6 -5.39 23.37 -4.27
N TRP A 7 -6.30 23.71 -3.37
CA TRP A 7 -6.30 24.98 -2.66
C TRP A 7 -5.38 24.92 -1.44
N HIS A 8 -4.36 25.76 -1.41
CA HIS A 8 -3.46 25.90 -0.26
C HIS A 8 -3.96 27.02 0.66
N LYS A 9 -4.70 26.63 1.69
CA LYS A 9 -5.38 27.54 2.61
C LYS A 9 -4.44 28.58 3.26
N PRO A 10 -3.21 28.21 3.74
CA PRO A 10 -2.32 29.20 4.38
C PRO A 10 -1.87 30.32 3.45
N SER A 11 -1.62 30.05 2.16
CA SER A 11 -1.19 31.07 1.18
C SER A 11 -2.36 31.74 0.47
N GLY A 12 -3.59 31.21 0.59
CA GLY A 12 -4.75 31.71 -0.16
C GLY A 12 -4.59 31.59 -1.67
N LYS A 13 -3.91 30.53 -2.15
CA LYS A 13 -3.63 30.31 -3.58
C LYS A 13 -4.04 28.90 -4.01
N TRP A 14 -4.38 28.77 -5.29
CA TRP A 14 -4.35 27.48 -5.95
C TRP A 14 -2.92 27.06 -6.23
N VAL A 15 -2.62 25.83 -5.94
CA VAL A 15 -1.32 25.20 -6.21
C VAL A 15 -1.51 24.12 -7.25
N MET A 16 -0.67 24.11 -8.26
CA MET A 16 -0.58 23.03 -9.24
C MET A 16 0.81 22.41 -9.15
N VAL A 17 0.84 21.10 -8.97
CA VAL A 17 2.06 20.30 -9.14
C VAL A 17 1.95 19.59 -10.48
N LEU A 18 2.95 19.80 -11.34
CA LEU A 18 2.93 19.32 -12.72
C LEU A 18 4.19 18.51 -13.02
N ASN A 19 4.02 17.33 -13.60
CA ASN A 19 5.16 16.58 -14.13
C ASN A 19 5.67 17.25 -15.40
N GLU A 20 6.88 17.77 -15.35
CA GLU A 20 7.58 18.34 -16.50
C GLU A 20 9.10 18.23 -16.33
N ARG A 21 9.84 18.24 -17.44
CA ARG A 21 11.29 18.09 -17.45
C ARG A 21 11.72 16.78 -16.77
N ASP A 22 12.55 16.89 -15.74
CA ASP A 22 13.14 15.79 -14.97
C ASP A 22 12.54 15.64 -13.57
N GLY A 23 11.30 16.14 -13.36
CA GLY A 23 10.67 16.11 -12.05
C GLY A 23 9.30 16.76 -12.00
N HIS A 24 9.03 17.40 -10.88
CA HIS A 24 7.75 18.09 -10.64
C HIS A 24 7.98 19.59 -10.44
N SER A 25 7.23 20.38 -11.19
CA SER A 25 7.18 21.84 -11.04
C SER A 25 5.95 22.26 -10.27
N ILE A 26 6.11 23.31 -9.47
CA ILE A 26 5.05 23.89 -8.63
C ILE A 26 4.71 25.25 -9.18
N TYR A 27 3.43 25.49 -9.37
CA TYR A 27 2.84 26.72 -9.86
C TYR A 27 1.75 27.22 -8.91
N ASN A 28 1.57 28.53 -8.84
CA ASN A 28 0.51 29.18 -8.09
C ASN A 28 -0.43 29.96 -9.01
N SER A 29 -1.70 30.07 -8.60
CA SER A 29 -2.71 30.87 -9.29
C SER A 29 -3.74 31.44 -8.30
N ASP A 30 -4.24 32.64 -8.60
CA ASP A 30 -5.38 33.23 -7.91
C ASP A 30 -6.74 32.82 -8.51
N ASN A 31 -6.76 32.38 -9.76
CA ASN A 31 -7.98 32.24 -10.55
C ASN A 31 -8.09 30.96 -11.40
N LEU A 32 -7.13 29.99 -11.25
CA LEU A 32 -7.03 28.75 -12.02
C LEU A 32 -6.77 28.94 -13.52
N LYS A 33 -6.48 30.16 -13.97
CA LYS A 33 -6.22 30.49 -15.38
C LYS A 33 -4.79 30.97 -15.59
N ASP A 34 -4.36 31.89 -14.75
CA ASP A 34 -3.03 32.49 -14.81
C ASP A 34 -2.14 31.82 -13.78
N TRP A 35 -1.10 31.13 -14.25
CA TRP A 35 -0.20 30.34 -13.41
C TRP A 35 1.18 30.92 -13.38
N THR A 36 1.73 31.11 -12.19
CA THR A 36 3.10 31.55 -11.94
C THR A 36 3.95 30.38 -11.50
N PHE A 37 5.08 30.14 -12.17
CA PHE A 37 6.08 29.16 -11.75
C PHE A 37 6.71 29.60 -10.43
N GLU A 38 6.81 28.67 -9.48
CA GLU A 38 7.38 28.93 -8.15
C GLU A 38 8.66 28.11 -7.89
N SER A 39 8.63 26.82 -8.16
CA SER A 39 9.79 25.94 -7.89
C SER A 39 9.73 24.64 -8.68
N HIS A 40 10.84 23.92 -8.68
CA HIS A 40 10.99 22.60 -9.30
C HIS A 40 11.73 21.66 -8.35
N ILE A 41 11.33 20.39 -8.34
CA ILE A 41 11.98 19.32 -7.60
C ILE A 41 12.19 18.11 -8.50
N THR A 42 13.39 17.54 -8.46
CA THR A 42 13.74 16.31 -9.19
C THR A 42 13.53 15.07 -8.34
N GLY A 43 13.70 13.90 -8.97
CA GLY A 43 13.63 12.61 -8.26
C GLY A 43 12.28 11.92 -8.28
N PHE A 44 11.27 12.53 -8.88
CA PHE A 44 9.97 11.93 -9.15
C PHE A 44 9.64 11.95 -10.64
N TRP A 45 8.72 11.09 -11.05
CA TRP A 45 8.30 10.96 -12.42
C TRP A 45 6.79 10.76 -12.48
N GLU A 46 6.10 11.48 -13.36
CA GLU A 46 4.65 11.41 -13.63
C GLU A 46 3.74 11.48 -12.38
N CYS A 47 2.47 11.74 -12.58
CA CYS A 47 1.38 11.66 -11.61
C CYS A 47 1.73 12.25 -10.23
N PRO A 48 2.12 13.53 -10.14
CA PRO A 48 2.50 14.14 -8.88
C PRO A 48 1.35 14.18 -7.88
N GLU A 49 1.67 13.95 -6.61
CA GLU A 49 0.81 14.18 -5.47
C GLU A 49 1.54 15.00 -4.42
N LEU A 50 0.84 15.96 -3.85
CA LEU A 50 1.33 16.80 -2.76
C LEU A 50 0.19 17.09 -1.80
N PHE A 51 0.31 16.66 -0.56
CA PHE A 51 -0.71 16.83 0.46
C PHE A 51 -0.12 16.78 1.87
N GLU A 52 -0.86 17.33 2.82
CA GLU A 52 -0.51 17.35 4.23
C GLU A 52 -1.24 16.24 4.98
N LEU A 53 -0.54 15.62 5.94
CA LEU A 53 -1.10 14.63 6.86
C LEU A 53 -0.63 14.87 8.29
N PRO A 54 -1.50 14.62 9.29
CA PRO A 54 -1.12 14.60 10.68
C PRO A 54 -0.24 13.38 10.98
N VAL A 55 0.77 13.55 11.80
CA VAL A 55 1.59 12.46 12.35
C VAL A 55 0.87 11.89 13.57
N ASP A 56 0.67 10.57 13.60
CA ASP A 56 -0.05 9.86 14.67
C ASP A 56 -1.43 10.44 14.99
N GLY A 57 -2.10 11.01 13.97
CA GLY A 57 -3.40 11.66 14.11
C GLY A 57 -3.36 13.03 14.80
N ASN A 58 -2.18 13.53 15.20
CA ASN A 58 -2.03 14.82 15.85
C ASN A 58 -2.06 15.97 14.82
N LYS A 59 -3.15 16.75 14.82
CA LYS A 59 -3.36 17.86 13.87
C LYS A 59 -2.39 19.04 14.08
N ASP A 60 -1.74 19.12 15.24
CA ASP A 60 -0.75 20.16 15.54
C ASP A 60 0.67 19.73 15.11
N ASN A 61 0.86 18.48 14.70
CA ASN A 61 2.10 17.93 14.17
C ASN A 61 1.84 17.31 12.81
N THR A 62 2.09 18.07 11.74
CA THR A 62 1.83 17.63 10.38
C THR A 62 3.10 17.56 9.56
N LYS A 63 3.09 16.76 8.50
CA LYS A 63 4.10 16.73 7.46
C LYS A 63 3.45 16.71 6.09
N TRP A 64 4.13 17.34 5.14
CA TRP A 64 3.76 17.25 3.74
C TRP A 64 4.37 16.00 3.12
N VAL A 65 3.57 15.33 2.33
CA VAL A 65 3.94 14.13 1.56
C VAL A 65 4.01 14.52 0.10
N MET A 66 5.10 14.22 -0.57
CA MET A 66 5.23 14.32 -2.02
C MET A 66 5.57 12.95 -2.59
N TYR A 67 4.86 12.54 -3.65
CA TYR A 67 5.18 11.35 -4.42
C TYR A 67 4.87 11.55 -5.93
N GLY A 68 5.31 10.59 -6.75
CA GLY A 68 5.02 10.51 -8.17
C GLY A 68 4.37 9.17 -8.52
N ALA A 69 4.41 8.78 -9.78
CA ALA A 69 3.73 7.58 -10.30
C ALA A 69 4.20 6.26 -9.67
N SER A 70 5.46 6.16 -9.26
CA SER A 70 6.00 4.97 -8.58
C SER A 70 5.72 5.02 -7.08
N GLY A 71 5.61 3.88 -6.41
CA GLY A 71 5.28 3.78 -4.98
C GLY A 71 6.36 4.30 -4.01
N THR A 72 7.00 5.43 -4.33
CA THR A 72 8.02 6.08 -3.50
C THR A 72 7.59 7.50 -3.12
N TYR A 73 7.98 7.96 -1.92
CA TYR A 73 7.60 9.27 -1.40
C TYR A 73 8.74 9.94 -0.63
N MET A 74 8.60 11.26 -0.44
CA MET A 74 9.38 12.07 0.48
C MET A 74 8.44 12.76 1.49
N LEU A 75 8.95 13.01 2.68
CA LEU A 75 8.33 13.85 3.70
C LEU A 75 9.07 15.17 3.81
N GLY A 76 8.34 16.23 4.10
CA GLY A 76 8.96 17.54 4.24
C GLY A 76 7.97 18.63 4.67
N ALA A 77 8.36 19.86 4.41
CA ALA A 77 7.55 21.06 4.60
C ALA A 77 7.16 21.66 3.25
N PHE A 78 6.01 22.29 3.19
CA PHE A 78 5.54 23.05 2.03
C PHE A 78 4.99 24.40 2.45
N ASP A 79 5.50 25.48 1.86
CA ASP A 79 5.15 26.86 2.20
C ASP A 79 4.13 27.50 1.23
N GLY A 80 3.57 26.70 0.32
CA GLY A 80 2.70 27.16 -0.74
C GLY A 80 3.41 27.45 -2.08
N LYS A 81 4.74 27.43 -2.09
CA LYS A 81 5.58 27.71 -3.26
C LYS A 81 6.63 26.63 -3.50
N LYS A 82 7.20 26.11 -2.43
CA LYS A 82 8.32 25.16 -2.47
C LYS A 82 8.10 24.03 -1.49
N PHE A 83 8.27 22.80 -1.99
CA PHE A 83 8.43 21.65 -1.13
C PHE A 83 9.90 21.49 -0.74
N THR A 84 10.16 21.42 0.56
CA THR A 84 11.51 21.23 1.12
C THR A 84 11.58 19.84 1.74
N PRO A 85 12.26 18.86 1.10
CA PRO A 85 12.40 17.53 1.66
C PRO A 85 13.15 17.54 2.99
N GLU A 86 12.63 16.78 3.96
CA GLU A 86 13.28 16.55 5.26
C GLU A 86 13.73 15.09 5.38
N SER A 87 13.01 14.17 4.76
CA SER A 87 13.36 12.75 4.77
C SER A 87 12.79 12.00 3.57
N GLY A 88 13.38 10.85 3.27
CA GLY A 88 13.05 10.00 2.13
C GLY A 88 14.20 10.00 1.14
N LYS A 89 14.10 9.33 0.07
CA LYS A 89 12.97 8.73 -0.65
C LYS A 89 12.72 7.31 -0.12
N TYR A 90 11.50 7.05 0.34
CA TYR A 90 11.12 5.75 0.88
C TYR A 90 10.12 5.05 -0.05
N TYR A 91 10.04 3.72 0.03
CA TYR A 91 8.95 2.95 -0.57
C TYR A 91 7.80 2.84 0.43
N TYR A 92 6.55 2.98 -0.03
CA TYR A 92 5.35 2.58 0.69
C TYR A 92 4.60 1.48 -0.04
N SER A 93 4.81 1.35 -1.35
CA SER A 93 4.19 0.32 -2.17
C SER A 93 5.06 -0.05 -3.37
N THR A 94 4.95 -1.29 -3.84
CA THR A 94 5.66 -1.79 -5.03
C THR A 94 4.78 -2.73 -5.87
N GLY A 95 5.36 -3.34 -6.88
CA GLY A 95 4.69 -4.30 -7.75
C GLY A 95 3.96 -3.64 -8.91
N SER A 96 2.69 -4.02 -9.11
CA SER A 96 1.90 -3.57 -10.25
C SER A 96 1.32 -2.17 -10.12
N ILE A 97 1.37 -1.57 -8.93
CA ILE A 97 0.85 -0.21 -8.69
C ILE A 97 1.61 0.83 -9.51
N TYR A 98 0.86 1.74 -10.11
CA TYR A 98 1.38 2.91 -10.80
C TYR A 98 0.36 4.05 -10.78
N ALA A 99 0.81 5.28 -11.01
CA ALA A 99 -0.05 6.46 -11.21
C ALA A 99 -1.14 6.63 -10.13
N ALA A 100 -0.81 6.27 -8.89
CA ALA A 100 -1.76 6.39 -7.79
C ALA A 100 -2.08 7.85 -7.49
N GLN A 101 -3.36 8.16 -7.28
CA GLN A 101 -3.81 9.51 -6.92
C GLN A 101 -4.73 9.48 -5.71
N THR A 102 -4.74 10.60 -4.96
CA THR A 102 -5.63 10.75 -3.82
C THR A 102 -6.92 11.47 -4.22
N PHE A 103 -8.03 11.07 -3.59
CA PHE A 103 -9.29 11.79 -3.70
C PHE A 103 -9.15 13.18 -3.06
N THR A 104 -9.69 14.19 -3.74
CA THR A 104 -9.79 15.55 -3.23
C THR A 104 -11.18 15.80 -2.65
N ASN A 105 -11.31 16.80 -1.78
CA ASN A 105 -12.58 17.23 -1.20
C ASN A 105 -13.34 16.14 -0.41
N ILE A 106 -12.63 15.21 0.20
CA ILE A 106 -13.23 14.34 1.21
C ILE A 106 -13.74 15.26 2.34
N PRO A 107 -15.00 15.09 2.81
CA PRO A 107 -15.57 15.93 3.86
C PRO A 107 -14.67 15.95 5.13
N GLU A 108 -14.57 17.13 5.76
CA GLU A 108 -13.77 17.27 7.00
C GLU A 108 -14.25 16.35 8.13
N SER A 109 -15.54 15.97 8.12
CA SER A 109 -16.09 14.99 9.07
C SER A 109 -15.55 13.58 8.92
N ASP A 110 -15.09 13.20 7.73
CA ASP A 110 -14.37 11.96 7.45
C ASP A 110 -12.87 12.17 7.69
N GLY A 111 -12.30 13.18 7.04
CA GLY A 111 -10.91 13.62 7.24
C GLY A 111 -9.83 12.67 6.73
N ARG A 112 -10.19 11.51 6.18
CA ARG A 112 -9.24 10.53 5.65
C ARG A 112 -8.56 11.03 4.37
N ARG A 113 -7.35 10.56 4.13
CA ARG A 113 -6.68 10.67 2.84
C ARG A 113 -6.75 9.32 2.13
N ILE A 114 -7.63 9.22 1.14
CA ILE A 114 -7.84 7.98 0.39
C ILE A 114 -7.14 8.07 -0.94
N GLN A 115 -6.38 7.03 -1.27
CA GLN A 115 -5.66 6.85 -2.52
C GLN A 115 -6.28 5.72 -3.33
N ILE A 116 -6.20 5.83 -4.66
CA ILE A 116 -6.48 4.73 -5.57
C ILE A 116 -5.38 4.65 -6.62
N GLY A 117 -4.86 3.46 -6.87
CA GLY A 117 -3.77 3.21 -7.82
C GLY A 117 -4.23 2.49 -9.08
N TRP A 118 -3.55 2.73 -10.20
CA TRP A 118 -3.66 1.88 -11.37
C TRP A 118 -2.82 0.63 -11.17
N GLY A 119 -3.45 -0.54 -11.26
CA GLY A 119 -2.80 -1.84 -11.31
C GLY A 119 -2.45 -2.20 -12.74
N ARG A 120 -1.15 -2.25 -13.06
CA ARG A 120 -0.65 -2.69 -14.38
C ARG A 120 -0.70 -4.22 -14.47
N ILE A 121 -1.92 -4.75 -14.44
CA ILE A 121 -2.22 -6.17 -14.42
C ILE A 121 -2.88 -6.53 -15.75
N SER A 122 -2.39 -7.61 -16.36
CA SER A 122 -2.92 -8.10 -17.64
C SER A 122 -4.24 -8.84 -17.44
N HIS A 123 -5.14 -8.67 -18.41
CA HIS A 123 -6.45 -9.35 -18.45
C HIS A 123 -6.64 -10.07 -19.80
N PRO A 124 -5.92 -11.19 -20.04
CA PRO A 124 -6.02 -11.91 -21.31
C PRO A 124 -7.46 -12.31 -21.63
N GLY A 125 -7.91 -12.02 -22.86
CA GLY A 125 -9.26 -12.33 -23.30
C GLY A 125 -10.34 -11.32 -22.94
N MET A 126 -10.00 -10.27 -22.17
CA MET A 126 -10.92 -9.19 -21.85
C MET A 126 -10.80 -8.03 -22.86
N PRO A 127 -11.85 -7.21 -23.05
CA PRO A 127 -11.80 -6.04 -23.93
C PRO A 127 -11.05 -4.84 -23.30
N PHE A 128 -10.45 -5.00 -22.13
CA PHE A 128 -9.67 -4.00 -21.40
C PHE A 128 -8.37 -4.60 -20.88
N ASN A 129 -7.46 -3.73 -20.47
CA ASN A 129 -6.22 -4.08 -19.78
C ASN A 129 -5.95 -3.10 -18.65
N GLY A 130 -5.32 -3.57 -17.56
CA GLY A 130 -5.17 -2.79 -16.34
C GLY A 130 -6.45 -2.76 -15.51
N MET A 131 -6.33 -2.36 -14.26
CA MET A 131 -7.44 -2.26 -13.32
C MET A 131 -7.17 -1.16 -12.28
N MET A 132 -8.20 -0.76 -11.54
CA MET A 132 -8.00 0.00 -10.31
C MET A 132 -7.71 -0.98 -9.17
N LEU A 133 -6.66 -0.72 -8.41
CA LEU A 133 -6.37 -1.44 -7.17
C LEU A 133 -7.37 -1.04 -6.07
N PHE A 134 -7.42 -1.78 -4.98
CA PHE A 134 -8.27 -1.41 -3.87
C PHE A 134 -7.88 -0.02 -3.33
N PRO A 135 -8.87 0.84 -3.03
CA PRO A 135 -8.59 2.10 -2.38
C PRO A 135 -7.92 1.87 -1.03
N THR A 136 -6.95 2.73 -0.71
CA THR A 136 -6.22 2.68 0.55
C THR A 136 -6.31 3.99 1.30
N GLU A 137 -6.38 3.92 2.61
CA GLU A 137 -6.23 5.06 3.50
C GLU A 137 -4.75 5.30 3.79
N LEU A 138 -4.30 6.53 3.59
CA LEU A 138 -2.95 6.97 3.87
C LEU A 138 -2.87 7.65 5.24
N SER A 139 -1.87 7.31 6.04
CA SER A 139 -1.58 7.94 7.31
C SER A 139 -0.09 8.07 7.56
N LEU A 140 0.32 9.02 8.41
CA LEU A 140 1.70 9.14 8.88
C LEU A 140 1.78 8.63 10.32
N ARG A 141 2.76 7.76 10.58
CA ARG A 141 3.01 7.22 11.90
C ARG A 141 4.48 7.34 12.28
N THR A 142 4.72 7.59 13.55
CA THR A 142 6.06 7.50 14.13
C THR A 142 6.45 6.03 14.25
N THR A 143 7.62 5.68 13.73
CA THR A 143 8.21 4.35 13.80
C THR A 143 9.60 4.43 14.45
N LYS A 144 10.19 3.28 14.77
CA LYS A 144 11.59 3.23 15.26
C LYS A 144 12.60 3.86 14.27
N ASP A 145 12.26 3.87 12.99
CA ASP A 145 13.11 4.42 11.91
C ASP A 145 12.71 5.85 11.51
N GLY A 146 11.86 6.52 12.31
CA GLY A 146 11.30 7.85 12.06
C GLY A 146 9.88 7.81 11.49
N ILE A 147 9.38 8.94 11.02
CA ILE A 147 8.02 9.04 10.47
C ILE A 147 7.94 8.30 9.15
N ARG A 148 6.90 7.49 8.95
CA ARG A 148 6.64 6.74 7.72
C ARG A 148 5.20 6.89 7.25
N LEU A 149 5.01 6.76 5.94
CA LEU A 149 3.68 6.71 5.30
C LEU A 149 3.18 5.28 5.32
N PHE A 150 1.98 5.10 5.85
CA PHE A 150 1.24 3.85 5.86
C PHE A 150 0.12 3.92 4.83
N SER A 151 -0.16 2.79 4.19
CA SER A 151 -1.20 2.63 3.18
C SER A 151 -1.95 1.32 3.42
N LYS A 152 -3.13 1.39 4.02
CA LYS A 152 -3.95 0.22 4.34
C LYS A 152 -5.27 0.22 3.55
N PRO A 153 -5.85 -0.95 3.24
CA PRO A 153 -7.16 -1.01 2.60
C PRO A 153 -8.21 -0.24 3.41
N ILE A 154 -9.11 0.45 2.70
CA ILE A 154 -10.22 1.17 3.37
C ILE A 154 -11.16 0.19 4.09
N GLU A 155 -11.74 0.64 5.20
CA GLU A 155 -12.63 -0.17 6.03
C GLU A 155 -13.93 -0.57 5.34
N GLU A 156 -14.34 0.15 4.29
CA GLU A 156 -15.54 -0.17 3.52
C GLU A 156 -15.49 -1.57 2.88
N LEU A 157 -14.29 -2.11 2.64
CA LEU A 157 -14.12 -3.48 2.18
C LEU A 157 -14.64 -4.52 3.18
N ASP A 158 -14.63 -4.18 4.46
CA ASP A 158 -15.13 -5.09 5.52
C ASP A 158 -16.64 -5.33 5.40
N ARG A 159 -17.38 -4.42 4.77
CA ARG A 159 -18.82 -4.58 4.50
C ARG A 159 -19.14 -5.62 3.42
N LEU A 160 -18.16 -5.95 2.59
CA LEU A 160 -18.29 -6.92 1.51
C LEU A 160 -17.87 -8.32 1.94
N GLN A 161 -17.22 -8.47 3.09
CA GLN A 161 -16.65 -9.73 3.52
C GLN A 161 -17.61 -10.52 4.43
N THR A 162 -17.48 -11.84 4.34
CA THR A 162 -18.12 -12.79 5.26
C THR A 162 -17.03 -13.62 5.90
N SER A 163 -17.04 -13.74 7.25
CA SER A 163 -16.05 -14.56 7.95
C SER A 163 -16.21 -16.02 7.56
N ALA A 164 -15.11 -16.62 7.12
CA ALA A 164 -15.03 -18.03 6.79
C ALA A 164 -14.29 -18.85 7.87
N GLY A 165 -13.50 -18.17 8.72
CA GLY A 165 -12.84 -18.79 9.86
C GLY A 165 -11.87 -17.86 10.57
N LYS A 166 -11.62 -18.20 11.85
CA LYS A 166 -10.63 -17.52 12.70
C LYS A 166 -9.92 -18.53 13.58
N TRP A 167 -8.62 -18.54 13.56
CA TRP A 167 -7.79 -19.52 14.28
C TRP A 167 -6.61 -18.82 14.95
N ARG A 168 -6.07 -19.48 15.97
CA ARG A 168 -4.91 -18.99 16.74
C ARG A 168 -3.95 -20.10 17.05
N ALA A 169 -2.67 -19.75 17.25
CA ALA A 169 -1.61 -20.65 17.68
C ALA A 169 -1.51 -21.91 16.79
N LEU A 170 -1.40 -21.73 15.49
CA LEU A 170 -1.29 -22.80 14.52
C LEU A 170 0.19 -23.04 14.16
N THR A 171 0.53 -24.28 13.88
CA THR A 171 1.73 -24.60 13.11
C THR A 171 1.51 -24.23 11.64
N ALA A 172 2.58 -24.02 10.87
CA ALA A 172 2.51 -23.77 9.43
C ALA A 172 1.69 -24.86 8.70
N ASP A 173 1.98 -26.13 8.97
CA ASP A 173 1.28 -27.28 8.36
C ASP A 173 -0.23 -27.26 8.64
N LYS A 174 -0.61 -26.87 9.87
CA LYS A 174 -2.04 -26.80 10.21
C LYS A 174 -2.74 -25.61 9.54
N ALA A 175 -2.05 -24.49 9.39
CA ALA A 175 -2.55 -23.37 8.65
C ALA A 175 -2.71 -23.71 7.16
N ASP A 176 -1.76 -24.41 6.56
CA ASP A 176 -1.83 -24.92 5.19
C ASP A 176 -3.03 -25.85 5.00
N GLU A 177 -3.25 -26.78 5.92
CA GLU A 177 -4.40 -27.69 5.90
C GLU A 177 -5.72 -26.91 5.89
N LEU A 178 -5.83 -25.90 6.77
CA LEU A 178 -7.03 -25.06 6.87
C LEU A 178 -7.26 -24.20 5.63
N LEU A 179 -6.21 -23.65 5.03
CA LEU A 179 -6.30 -22.84 3.83
C LEU A 179 -6.58 -23.67 2.57
N ARG A 180 -6.28 -24.96 2.56
CA ARG A 180 -6.45 -25.84 1.39
C ARG A 180 -7.88 -25.86 0.86
N GLN A 181 -8.88 -25.74 1.73
CA GLN A 181 -10.29 -25.68 1.33
C GLN A 181 -10.65 -24.46 0.49
N TYR A 182 -9.82 -23.40 0.54
CA TYR A 182 -10.04 -22.14 -0.19
C TYR A 182 -9.18 -22.02 -1.46
N LYS A 183 -8.45 -23.08 -1.85
CA LYS A 183 -7.53 -23.05 -3.00
C LYS A 183 -8.19 -22.61 -4.30
N ASP A 184 -9.46 -22.93 -4.49
CA ASP A 184 -10.24 -22.63 -5.69
C ASP A 184 -11.12 -21.36 -5.53
N ALA A 185 -10.97 -20.64 -4.43
CA ALA A 185 -11.71 -19.41 -4.21
C ALA A 185 -11.33 -18.33 -5.25
N SER A 186 -12.33 -17.72 -5.87
CA SER A 186 -12.11 -16.63 -6.82
C SER A 186 -11.69 -15.33 -6.12
N THR A 187 -12.22 -15.11 -4.92
CA THR A 187 -11.91 -13.95 -4.08
C THR A 187 -11.72 -14.40 -2.64
N LEU A 188 -10.72 -13.86 -1.96
CA LEU A 188 -10.41 -14.24 -0.58
C LEU A 188 -9.65 -13.11 0.11
N ARG A 189 -9.86 -12.94 1.42
CA ARG A 189 -8.99 -12.13 2.27
C ARG A 189 -8.43 -12.98 3.38
N ILE A 190 -7.12 -12.91 3.57
CA ILE A 190 -6.40 -13.61 4.63
C ILE A 190 -5.69 -12.55 5.45
N ARG A 191 -6.07 -12.42 6.71
CA ARG A 191 -5.32 -11.65 7.70
C ARG A 191 -4.56 -12.62 8.58
N THR A 192 -3.26 -12.45 8.70
CA THR A 192 -2.42 -13.37 9.49
C THR A 192 -1.34 -12.63 10.24
N THR A 193 -1.01 -13.12 11.42
CA THR A 193 0.16 -12.71 12.20
C THR A 193 1.10 -13.89 12.30
N LEU A 194 2.31 -13.72 11.78
CA LEU A 194 3.39 -14.70 11.82
C LEU A 194 4.37 -14.32 12.93
N LYS A 195 4.67 -15.27 13.80
CA LYS A 195 5.76 -15.16 14.76
C LYS A 195 6.99 -15.89 14.21
N LEU A 196 8.11 -15.18 14.15
CA LEU A 196 9.33 -15.57 13.43
C LEU A 196 10.44 -16.03 14.38
N SER A 197 10.10 -16.69 15.48
CA SER A 197 11.08 -17.15 16.48
C SER A 197 12.14 -18.03 15.84
N HIS A 198 13.39 -17.54 15.79
CA HIS A 198 14.55 -18.25 15.24
C HIS A 198 14.44 -18.64 13.74
N ALA A 199 13.51 -18.05 12.99
CA ALA A 199 13.46 -18.23 11.55
C ALA A 199 14.54 -17.38 10.86
N THR A 200 15.04 -17.82 9.72
CA THR A 200 15.90 -17.01 8.84
C THR A 200 15.11 -16.36 7.73
N ASN A 201 14.00 -16.96 7.37
CA ASN A 201 13.02 -16.45 6.41
C ASN A 201 11.63 -16.97 6.75
N ALA A 202 10.64 -16.20 6.35
CA ALA A 202 9.24 -16.55 6.46
C ALA A 202 8.51 -16.14 5.19
N GLY A 203 7.53 -16.91 4.78
CA GLY A 203 6.80 -16.62 3.58
C GLY A 203 5.43 -17.28 3.53
N LEU A 204 4.66 -16.87 2.55
CA LEU A 204 3.40 -17.49 2.17
C LEU A 204 3.32 -17.54 0.63
N ASN A 205 3.13 -18.73 0.12
CA ASN A 205 2.92 -18.97 -1.31
C ASN A 205 1.48 -19.35 -1.59
N LEU A 206 1.02 -19.03 -2.79
CA LEU A 206 -0.20 -19.55 -3.38
C LEU A 206 0.15 -20.14 -4.76
N PHE A 207 -0.04 -21.43 -4.96
CA PHE A 207 0.28 -22.15 -6.18
C PHE A 207 1.73 -21.95 -6.69
N GLY A 208 2.69 -21.78 -5.77
CA GLY A 208 4.08 -21.46 -6.08
C GLY A 208 4.33 -19.98 -6.41
N GLN A 209 3.31 -19.13 -6.37
CA GLN A 209 3.47 -17.67 -6.42
C GLN A 209 3.70 -17.14 -5.00
N SER A 210 4.83 -16.46 -4.79
CA SER A 210 5.14 -15.84 -3.51
C SER A 210 4.19 -14.68 -3.25
N LEU A 211 3.46 -14.76 -2.13
CA LEU A 211 2.61 -13.68 -1.60
C LEU A 211 3.36 -12.87 -0.54
N LEU A 212 4.23 -13.53 0.18
CA LEU A 212 5.10 -12.96 1.19
C LEU A 212 6.42 -13.72 1.16
N ASP A 213 7.53 -12.99 1.11
CA ASP A 213 8.88 -13.51 1.24
C ASP A 213 9.70 -12.53 2.08
N TYR A 214 9.88 -12.86 3.35
CA TYR A 214 10.66 -12.06 4.29
C TYR A 214 11.98 -12.75 4.60
N ASP A 215 13.06 -12.13 4.16
CA ASP A 215 14.44 -12.51 4.49
C ASP A 215 14.92 -11.72 5.70
N MET A 216 15.01 -12.37 6.84
CA MET A 216 15.43 -11.76 8.09
C MET A 216 16.93 -11.44 8.14
N ASN A 217 17.77 -12.14 7.37
CA ASN A 217 19.20 -11.87 7.35
C ASN A 217 19.53 -10.51 6.72
N TYR A 218 18.70 -10.10 5.77
CA TYR A 218 18.88 -8.86 5.04
C TYR A 218 17.80 -7.81 5.35
N ASN A 219 16.85 -8.13 6.23
CA ASN A 219 15.69 -7.29 6.53
C ASN A 219 14.98 -6.84 5.24
N ARG A 220 14.53 -7.81 4.43
CA ARG A 220 13.86 -7.53 3.16
C ARG A 220 12.55 -8.30 3.05
N ILE A 221 11.52 -7.61 2.61
CA ILE A 221 10.29 -8.22 2.12
C ILE A 221 10.24 -8.07 0.60
N ASN A 222 10.14 -9.19 -0.11
CA ASN A 222 10.12 -9.22 -1.57
C ASN A 222 11.27 -8.39 -2.21
N GLY A 223 12.45 -8.44 -1.60
CA GLY A 223 13.65 -7.73 -2.04
C GLY A 223 13.74 -6.26 -1.61
N VAL A 224 12.70 -5.67 -1.03
CA VAL A 224 12.69 -4.30 -0.52
C VAL A 224 13.09 -4.29 0.96
N PHE A 225 13.95 -3.34 1.35
CA PHE A 225 14.34 -3.18 2.75
C PHE A 225 13.12 -2.91 3.62
N TYR A 226 12.92 -3.75 4.60
CA TYR A 226 11.84 -3.68 5.57
C TYR A 226 12.28 -4.29 6.89
N SER A 227 12.00 -3.62 7.99
CA SER A 227 12.29 -4.10 9.33
C SER A 227 11.03 -3.96 10.17
N PRO A 228 10.53 -5.06 10.80
CA PRO A 228 9.38 -4.99 11.68
C PRO A 228 9.55 -3.94 12.77
N GLU A 229 8.47 -3.31 13.18
CA GLU A 229 8.51 -2.26 14.21
C GLU A 229 9.02 -2.80 15.55
N ASP A 230 8.54 -3.97 15.94
CA ASP A 230 8.99 -4.65 17.15
C ASP A 230 9.90 -5.84 16.83
N MET A 231 11.19 -5.59 16.87
CA MET A 231 12.22 -6.64 16.68
C MET A 231 12.29 -7.62 17.84
N THR A 232 11.65 -7.35 18.99
CA THR A 232 11.67 -8.26 20.14
C THR A 232 10.58 -9.31 20.05
N SER A 233 9.40 -8.95 19.56
CA SER A 233 8.31 -9.89 19.31
C SER A 233 8.57 -10.74 18.07
N MET A 234 9.34 -10.21 17.12
CA MET A 234 9.61 -10.83 15.82
C MET A 234 8.30 -11.26 15.13
N GLU A 235 7.33 -10.38 15.15
CA GLU A 235 6.02 -10.60 14.53
C GLU A 235 5.88 -9.77 13.26
N ILE A 236 5.26 -10.36 12.23
CA ILE A 236 4.82 -9.69 11.02
C ILE A 236 3.34 -9.96 10.83
N THR A 237 2.58 -8.91 10.59
CA THR A 237 1.20 -9.05 10.15
C THR A 237 1.10 -8.89 8.63
N ALA A 238 0.24 -9.67 8.00
CA ALA A 238 -0.08 -9.55 6.58
C ALA A 238 -1.60 -9.57 6.39
N ASP A 239 -2.09 -8.60 5.62
CA ASP A 239 -3.46 -8.55 5.12
C ASP A 239 -3.39 -8.77 3.61
N ILE A 240 -3.86 -9.91 3.15
CA ILE A 240 -3.75 -10.39 1.77
C ILE A 240 -5.12 -10.45 1.16
N ILE A 241 -5.32 -9.71 0.08
CA ILE A 241 -6.57 -9.67 -0.68
C ILE A 241 -6.31 -10.30 -2.04
N LEU A 242 -7.02 -11.41 -2.30
CA LEU A 242 -7.03 -12.08 -3.60
C LEU A 242 -8.33 -11.72 -4.32
N ASP A 243 -8.19 -11.22 -5.53
CA ASP A 243 -9.28 -11.08 -6.48
C ASP A 243 -9.07 -12.02 -7.68
N LYS A 244 -9.95 -11.99 -8.65
CA LYS A 244 -9.90 -12.88 -9.81
C LYS A 244 -8.57 -12.81 -10.56
N THR A 245 -8.00 -11.61 -10.69
CA THR A 245 -6.81 -11.35 -11.50
C THR A 245 -5.68 -10.66 -10.74
N SER A 246 -5.92 -10.20 -9.51
CA SER A 246 -4.96 -9.46 -8.70
C SER A 246 -4.76 -10.07 -7.32
N ILE A 247 -3.62 -9.77 -6.75
CA ILE A 247 -3.28 -10.02 -5.35
C ILE A 247 -2.70 -8.73 -4.80
N GLU A 248 -3.24 -8.27 -3.69
CA GLU A 248 -2.71 -7.12 -2.95
C GLU A 248 -2.34 -7.54 -1.53
N VAL A 249 -1.16 -7.17 -1.08
CA VAL A 249 -0.61 -7.54 0.22
C VAL A 249 -0.19 -6.29 0.97
N TYR A 250 -0.63 -6.21 2.21
CA TYR A 250 -0.36 -5.10 3.13
C TYR A 250 0.30 -5.65 4.39
N ILE A 251 1.49 -5.17 4.69
CA ILE A 251 2.33 -5.63 5.79
C ILE A 251 2.26 -4.62 6.94
N ASP A 252 2.13 -5.13 8.17
CA ASP A 252 2.11 -4.37 9.42
C ASP A 252 1.20 -3.14 9.34
N ASP A 253 -0.09 -3.41 9.08
CA ASP A 253 -1.15 -2.40 8.93
C ASP A 253 -0.86 -1.35 7.85
N GLY A 254 -0.15 -1.76 6.79
CA GLY A 254 0.15 -0.91 5.63
C GLY A 254 1.47 -0.15 5.70
N ALA A 255 2.38 -0.50 6.61
CA ALA A 255 3.74 0.05 6.62
C ALA A 255 4.48 -0.18 5.31
N TYR A 256 4.16 -1.27 4.65
CA TYR A 256 4.59 -1.60 3.29
C TYR A 256 3.49 -2.39 2.57
N SER A 257 3.30 -2.12 1.29
CA SER A 257 2.36 -2.87 0.47
C SER A 257 2.93 -3.24 -0.89
N TYR A 258 2.34 -4.23 -1.52
CA TYR A 258 2.63 -4.55 -2.91
C TYR A 258 1.43 -5.22 -3.59
N SER A 259 1.39 -5.09 -4.91
CA SER A 259 0.35 -5.66 -5.76
C SER A 259 0.97 -6.49 -6.87
N MET A 260 0.30 -7.54 -7.28
CA MET A 260 0.75 -8.41 -8.36
C MET A 260 -0.41 -9.02 -9.13
N GLU A 261 -0.11 -9.49 -10.34
CA GLU A 261 -1.02 -10.33 -11.10
C GLU A 261 -1.20 -11.69 -10.42
N ARG A 262 -2.44 -12.13 -10.28
CA ARG A 262 -2.74 -13.49 -9.86
C ARG A 262 -2.55 -14.45 -11.05
N ARG A 263 -1.70 -15.45 -10.86
CA ARG A 263 -1.35 -16.43 -11.91
C ARG A 263 -2.03 -17.77 -11.65
N PRO A 264 -3.26 -17.99 -12.11
CA PRO A 264 -3.99 -19.23 -11.86
C PRO A 264 -3.40 -20.45 -12.58
N ASP A 265 -2.54 -20.23 -13.59
CA ASP A 265 -2.02 -21.27 -14.47
C ASP A 265 -0.71 -21.91 -13.98
N LEU A 266 -0.22 -21.51 -12.81
CA LEU A 266 0.96 -22.17 -12.24
C LEU A 266 0.63 -23.64 -11.96
N LYS A 267 1.45 -24.55 -12.51
CA LYS A 267 1.21 -26.00 -12.50
C LYS A 267 1.28 -26.63 -11.12
N ASN A 268 1.90 -25.97 -10.16
CA ASN A 268 1.93 -26.42 -8.77
C ASN A 268 0.65 -25.99 -8.06
N ARG A 269 -0.31 -26.90 -7.90
CA ARG A 269 -1.63 -26.64 -7.35
C ARG A 269 -1.76 -27.10 -5.89
N GLU A 270 -0.69 -27.10 -5.14
CA GLU A 270 -0.73 -27.49 -3.73
C GLU A 270 -1.55 -26.51 -2.85
N GLY A 271 -1.92 -25.36 -3.40
CA GLY A 271 -2.71 -24.34 -2.71
C GLY A 271 -1.85 -23.34 -1.97
N PHE A 272 -2.26 -22.98 -0.77
CA PHE A 272 -1.51 -22.11 0.12
C PHE A 272 -0.44 -22.91 0.85
N HIS A 273 0.73 -22.29 1.01
CA HIS A 273 1.85 -22.92 1.72
C HIS A 273 2.67 -21.86 2.46
N PHE A 274 2.71 -21.99 3.80
CA PHE A 274 3.60 -21.19 4.63
C PHE A 274 5.02 -21.72 4.55
N LEU A 275 5.98 -20.82 4.33
CA LEU A 275 7.39 -21.13 4.18
C LEU A 275 8.17 -20.63 5.39
N GLY A 276 9.15 -21.39 5.79
CA GLY A 276 10.11 -21.04 6.84
C GLY A 276 10.15 -22.05 7.97
N ASN A 277 11.34 -22.21 8.53
CA ASN A 277 11.57 -23.07 9.69
C ASN A 277 11.19 -22.29 10.97
N ASN A 278 10.47 -22.95 11.89
CA ASN A 278 10.10 -22.38 13.19
C ASN A 278 9.24 -21.10 13.11
N ILE A 279 8.35 -21.01 12.14
CA ILE A 279 7.29 -19.99 12.14
C ILE A 279 6.06 -20.54 12.87
N GLU A 280 5.42 -19.67 13.62
CA GLU A 280 4.11 -19.91 14.23
C GLU A 280 3.10 -18.95 13.60
N VAL A 281 1.96 -19.47 13.18
CA VAL A 281 0.82 -18.63 12.76
C VAL A 281 0.02 -18.28 14.01
N LYS A 282 0.38 -17.17 14.63
CA LYS A 282 -0.19 -16.71 15.90
C LYS A 282 -1.70 -16.44 15.78
N GLU A 283 -2.09 -15.85 14.67
CA GLU A 283 -3.50 -15.58 14.33
C GLU A 283 -3.69 -15.66 12.83
N MET A 284 -4.81 -16.23 12.41
CA MET A 284 -5.23 -16.29 11.02
C MET A 284 -6.74 -16.12 10.93
N GLU A 285 -7.18 -15.18 10.12
CA GLU A 285 -8.58 -14.93 9.78
C GLU A 285 -8.74 -15.06 8.28
N VAL A 286 -9.79 -15.73 7.86
CA VAL A 286 -10.15 -15.90 6.45
C VAL A 286 -11.53 -15.36 6.20
N TYR A 287 -11.68 -14.60 5.12
CA TYR A 287 -12.93 -14.02 4.69
C TYR A 287 -13.15 -14.29 3.21
N THR A 288 -14.39 -14.53 2.83
CA THR A 288 -14.84 -14.51 1.45
C THR A 288 -15.50 -13.17 1.13
N PHE A 289 -15.48 -12.76 -0.13
CA PHE A 289 -16.16 -11.53 -0.55
C PHE A 289 -17.42 -11.85 -1.35
N ARG A 290 -18.44 -11.05 -1.17
CA ARG A 290 -19.55 -10.93 -2.11
C ARG A 290 -19.21 -9.92 -3.20
N SER A 291 -19.83 -10.06 -4.36
CA SER A 291 -19.69 -9.10 -5.45
C SER A 291 -20.31 -7.75 -5.07
N ILE A 292 -19.68 -6.65 -5.53
CA ILE A 292 -20.28 -5.32 -5.42
C ILE A 292 -21.45 -5.10 -6.38
N TRP A 293 -21.65 -6.04 -7.32
CA TRP A 293 -22.68 -5.99 -8.35
C TRP A 293 -23.91 -6.84 -8.00
N GLU A 294 -23.97 -7.44 -6.82
CA GLU A 294 -25.07 -8.27 -6.33
C GLU A 294 -25.99 -7.52 -5.35
#